data_203f4687fc9938806da7a8434b84823a
#
_entry.id   203f4687fc9938806da7a8434b84823a
#
_cell.length_a   1.000
_cell.length_b   1.000
_cell.length_c   1.000
_cell.angle_alpha   90.00
_cell.angle_beta   90.00
_cell.angle_gamma   90.00
#
_symmetry.space_group_name_H-M   'P 1'
#
loop_
_entity.id
_entity.type
_entity.pdbx_description
1 polymer ?
#
loop_
_entity_poly.entity_id
_entity_poly.type
_entity_poly.pdbx_seq_one_letter_code
_entity_poly.pdbx_strand_id
1 'polypeptide(L)'
;MATFELKDYQKEAVKKAVMIPYNLICIQTGKGKSAVGTFYSRILFKNNLVDKVIFCSTKTGVGSFKKAFTKRLGVEVNQYDDPTDVMNFLINDEKVCIIKHSMLEKLGLDDTFLSAIKEVMTHHYQRIAIVIDEAHKLSNEEGVGHFAFMNLRFMFERISLHTATPYSSCLSQIYGLIDLIYPGMYYANKRDFFKQHIEERIIRDPKTYKVLRKEKVMYHHLKELRETLEKFTYFYYPPIDLHFKTYHTRLKDYTDYDALCMGILSKEDLASEDNEDN
;
A
#
# COMPACT_ATOMS: atom_id res chain seq x y z
N MET A 1 24.94 -1.50 -23.77
CA MET A 1 24.10 -1.49 -22.54
C MET A 1 23.12 -2.63 -22.65
N ALA A 2 23.06 -3.53 -21.66
CA ALA A 2 22.06 -4.59 -21.67
C ALA A 2 20.66 -3.95 -21.59
N THR A 3 19.84 -4.19 -22.60
CA THR A 3 18.43 -3.74 -22.60
C THR A 3 17.68 -4.52 -21.53
N PHE A 4 17.30 -3.84 -20.46
CA PHE A 4 16.46 -4.47 -19.44
C PHE A 4 15.08 -4.75 -20.02
N GLU A 5 14.70 -6.02 -20.04
CA GLU A 5 13.38 -6.44 -20.50
C GLU A 5 12.49 -6.83 -19.31
N LEU A 6 11.24 -6.38 -19.33
CA LEU A 6 10.23 -6.81 -18.35
C LEU A 6 9.86 -8.28 -18.57
N LYS A 7 9.66 -9.02 -17.49
CA LYS A 7 9.03 -10.35 -17.53
C LYS A 7 7.58 -10.24 -17.97
N ASP A 8 7.00 -11.31 -18.50
CA ASP A 8 5.65 -11.26 -19.10
C ASP A 8 4.58 -10.79 -18.11
N TYR A 9 4.59 -11.30 -16.87
CA TYR A 9 3.66 -10.80 -15.84
C TYR A 9 3.84 -9.32 -15.51
N GLN A 10 5.05 -8.77 -15.63
CA GLN A 10 5.30 -7.34 -15.45
C GLN A 10 4.78 -6.53 -16.64
N LYS A 11 4.92 -7.06 -17.87
CA LYS A 11 4.34 -6.44 -19.08
C LYS A 11 2.82 -6.36 -18.95
N GLU A 12 2.18 -7.44 -18.49
CA GLU A 12 0.73 -7.48 -18.25
C GLU A 12 0.29 -6.50 -17.18
N ALA A 13 1.03 -6.44 -16.05
CA ALA A 13 0.76 -5.47 -14.98
C ALA A 13 0.82 -4.02 -15.48
N VAL A 14 1.87 -3.68 -16.24
CA VAL A 14 2.02 -2.35 -16.85
C VAL A 14 0.89 -2.08 -17.84
N LYS A 15 0.55 -3.05 -18.72
CA LYS A 15 -0.56 -2.90 -19.67
C LYS A 15 -1.86 -2.58 -18.94
N LYS A 16 -2.21 -3.33 -17.90
CA LYS A 16 -3.42 -3.10 -17.11
C LYS A 16 -3.40 -1.72 -16.43
N ALA A 17 -2.27 -1.34 -15.81
CA ALA A 17 -2.13 -0.04 -15.17
C ALA A 17 -2.28 1.14 -16.15
N VAL A 18 -1.78 1.01 -17.38
CA VAL A 18 -1.95 2.05 -18.41
C VAL A 18 -3.39 2.16 -18.87
N MET A 19 -4.09 1.03 -19.03
CA MET A 19 -5.49 1.01 -19.49
C MET A 19 -6.46 1.56 -18.45
N ILE A 20 -6.20 1.35 -17.16
CA ILE A 20 -7.09 1.71 -16.06
C ILE A 20 -6.48 2.88 -15.28
N PRO A 21 -7.08 4.08 -15.33
CA PRO A 21 -6.52 5.28 -14.68
C PRO A 21 -6.31 5.11 -13.17
N TYR A 22 -7.22 4.44 -12.50
CA TYR A 22 -7.19 4.17 -11.06
C TYR A 22 -7.06 2.67 -10.84
N ASN A 23 -5.87 2.21 -10.45
CA ASN A 23 -5.57 0.78 -10.42
C ASN A 23 -4.79 0.36 -9.18
N LEU A 24 -4.87 -0.94 -8.89
CA LEU A 24 -4.15 -1.60 -7.81
C LEU A 24 -3.27 -2.71 -8.40
N ILE A 25 -1.99 -2.69 -8.13
CA ILE A 25 -1.01 -3.66 -8.60
C ILE A 25 -0.53 -4.49 -7.41
N CYS A 26 -1.03 -5.70 -7.32
CA CYS A 26 -0.70 -6.65 -6.28
C CYS A 26 0.33 -7.67 -6.79
N ILE A 27 1.60 -7.42 -6.52
CA ILE A 27 2.70 -8.29 -6.93
C ILE A 27 3.51 -8.66 -5.69
N GLN A 28 3.80 -9.96 -5.54
CA GLN A 28 4.59 -10.50 -4.44
C GLN A 28 5.91 -9.73 -4.24
N THR A 29 6.35 -9.63 -2.98
CA THR A 29 7.64 -9.01 -2.63
C THR A 29 8.81 -9.64 -3.41
N GLY A 30 9.76 -8.82 -3.84
CA GLY A 30 10.92 -9.27 -4.63
C GLY A 30 10.64 -9.54 -6.12
N LYS A 31 9.38 -9.51 -6.58
CA LYS A 31 9.01 -9.75 -7.98
C LYS A 31 9.01 -8.49 -8.85
N GLY A 32 9.57 -7.38 -8.37
CA GLY A 32 9.89 -6.19 -9.17
C GLY A 32 8.78 -5.19 -9.36
N LYS A 33 7.97 -4.89 -8.32
CA LYS A 33 6.97 -3.80 -8.32
C LYS A 33 7.57 -2.46 -8.80
N SER A 34 8.79 -2.13 -8.34
CA SER A 34 9.47 -0.88 -8.76
C SER A 34 9.73 -0.84 -10.27
N ALA A 35 9.99 -2.01 -10.91
CA ALA A 35 10.11 -2.07 -12.36
C ALA A 35 8.78 -1.73 -13.04
N VAL A 36 7.70 -2.33 -12.57
CA VAL A 36 6.35 -2.07 -13.09
C VAL A 36 6.03 -0.58 -13.02
N GLY A 37 6.22 0.06 -11.85
CA GLY A 37 5.98 1.50 -11.68
C GLY A 37 6.84 2.37 -12.60
N THR A 38 8.14 2.05 -12.73
CA THR A 38 9.07 2.79 -13.60
C THR A 38 8.68 2.67 -15.08
N PHE A 39 8.34 1.48 -15.56
CA PHE A 39 7.90 1.30 -16.95
C PHE A 39 6.51 1.84 -17.20
N TYR A 40 5.62 1.79 -16.22
CA TYR A 40 4.32 2.45 -16.27
C TYR A 40 4.48 3.95 -16.54
N SER A 41 5.30 4.66 -15.76
CA SER A 41 5.54 6.09 -15.97
C SER A 41 6.12 6.38 -17.36
N ARG A 42 7.09 5.57 -17.82
CA ARG A 42 7.65 5.70 -19.17
C ARG A 42 6.59 5.60 -20.26
N ILE A 43 5.65 4.65 -20.12
CA ILE A 43 4.58 4.48 -21.13
C ILE A 43 3.57 5.62 -21.04
N LEU A 44 3.26 6.12 -19.86
CA LEU A 44 2.41 7.30 -19.69
C LEU A 44 2.96 8.51 -20.44
N PHE A 45 4.25 8.81 -20.29
CA PHE A 45 4.91 9.89 -21.02
C PHE A 45 4.97 9.64 -22.52
N LYS A 46 5.33 8.41 -22.94
CA LYS A 46 5.42 8.06 -24.37
C LYS A 46 4.10 8.27 -25.11
N ASN A 47 2.97 8.01 -24.42
CA ASN A 47 1.64 8.15 -24.98
C ASN A 47 0.99 9.51 -24.65
N ASN A 48 1.74 10.44 -24.11
CA ASN A 48 1.27 11.77 -23.70
C ASN A 48 0.00 11.72 -22.82
N LEU A 49 -0.04 10.76 -21.87
CA LEU A 49 -1.18 10.58 -20.96
C LEU A 49 -1.05 11.40 -19.69
N VAL A 50 0.17 11.81 -19.34
CA VAL A 50 0.48 12.66 -18.17
C VAL A 50 1.66 13.57 -18.46
N ASP A 51 1.76 14.65 -17.71
CA ASP A 51 2.84 15.62 -17.78
C ASP A 51 3.86 15.37 -16.66
N LYS A 52 3.38 14.88 -15.50
CA LYS A 52 4.21 14.59 -14.33
C LYS A 52 3.83 13.27 -13.65
N VAL A 53 4.80 12.65 -13.00
CA VAL A 53 4.58 11.46 -12.16
C VAL A 53 5.25 11.63 -10.81
N ILE A 54 4.50 11.45 -9.74
CA ILE A 54 4.99 11.42 -8.37
C ILE A 54 5.05 9.97 -7.90
N PHE A 55 6.22 9.53 -7.44
CA PHE A 55 6.38 8.24 -6.76
C PHE A 55 6.36 8.46 -5.25
N CYS A 56 5.43 7.82 -4.57
CA CYS A 56 5.37 7.81 -3.12
C CYS A 56 5.78 6.44 -2.60
N SER A 57 6.78 6.38 -1.70
CA SER A 57 7.26 5.10 -1.17
C SER A 57 7.74 5.23 0.28
N THR A 58 8.04 4.09 0.89
CA THR A 58 8.69 4.05 2.21
C THR A 58 10.13 4.53 2.13
N LYS A 59 10.73 4.88 3.27
CA LYS A 59 12.15 5.28 3.35
C LYS A 59 13.08 4.27 2.66
N THR A 60 12.83 2.98 2.82
CA THR A 60 13.59 1.89 2.19
C THR A 60 13.24 1.71 0.71
N GLY A 61 12.00 1.96 0.31
CA GLY A 61 11.51 1.81 -1.05
C GLY A 61 12.02 2.89 -2.02
N VAL A 62 12.26 4.12 -1.54
CA VAL A 62 12.82 5.23 -2.33
C VAL A 62 14.10 4.82 -3.06
N GLY A 63 15.04 4.17 -2.36
CA GLY A 63 16.29 3.69 -2.98
C GLY A 63 16.06 2.66 -4.09
N SER A 64 15.01 1.85 -3.98
CA SER A 64 14.65 0.87 -5.01
C SER A 64 14.13 1.54 -6.27
N PHE A 65 13.32 2.60 -6.16
CA PHE A 65 12.86 3.39 -7.30
C PHE A 65 14.01 4.16 -7.96
N LYS A 66 14.85 4.87 -7.20
CA LYS A 66 16.04 5.55 -7.74
C LYS A 66 16.89 4.57 -8.57
N LYS A 67 17.22 3.41 -7.99
CA LYS A 67 17.97 2.36 -8.71
C LYS A 67 17.24 1.86 -9.96
N ALA A 68 15.91 1.73 -9.90
CA ALA A 68 15.12 1.28 -11.05
C ALA A 68 15.16 2.31 -12.19
N PHE A 69 15.02 3.59 -11.91
CA PHE A 69 15.12 4.66 -12.91
C PHE A 69 16.52 4.73 -13.51
N THR A 70 17.56 4.82 -12.68
CA THR A 70 18.94 4.93 -13.16
C THR A 70 19.37 3.69 -13.98
N LYS A 71 19.18 2.48 -13.44
CA LYS A 71 19.65 1.26 -14.09
C LYS A 71 18.86 0.87 -15.34
N ARG A 72 17.58 1.20 -15.40
CA ARG A 72 16.66 0.72 -16.45
C ARG A 72 16.34 1.76 -17.50
N LEU A 73 16.29 3.02 -17.12
CA LEU A 73 15.95 4.13 -18.01
C LEU A 73 17.11 5.11 -18.23
N GLY A 74 18.19 5.01 -17.47
CA GLY A 74 19.30 5.95 -17.54
C GLY A 74 18.92 7.35 -17.04
N VAL A 75 17.88 7.46 -16.20
CA VAL A 75 17.35 8.74 -15.71
C VAL A 75 17.62 8.84 -14.22
N GLU A 76 18.17 9.95 -13.78
CA GLU A 76 18.24 10.32 -12.38
C GLU A 76 16.94 10.97 -11.97
N VAL A 77 16.46 10.66 -10.76
CA VAL A 77 15.21 11.17 -10.21
C VAL A 77 15.45 11.72 -8.82
N ASN A 78 14.97 12.96 -8.62
CA ASN A 78 15.09 13.66 -7.35
C ASN A 78 14.11 13.10 -6.31
N GLN A 79 14.56 13.11 -5.07
CA GLN A 79 13.72 12.88 -3.90
C GLN A 79 13.50 14.20 -3.21
N TYR A 80 12.27 14.50 -2.89
CA TYR A 80 11.89 15.71 -2.19
C TYR A 80 11.42 15.39 -0.77
N ASP A 81 11.99 16.12 0.18
CA ASP A 81 11.72 15.99 1.61
C ASP A 81 11.18 17.30 2.21
N ASP A 82 10.93 18.32 1.37
CA ASP A 82 10.33 19.60 1.74
C ASP A 82 9.12 19.93 0.85
N PRO A 83 8.01 20.48 1.39
CA PRO A 83 6.84 20.90 0.61
C PRO A 83 7.16 21.93 -0.48
N THR A 84 8.10 22.85 -0.23
CA THR A 84 8.53 23.86 -1.21
C THR A 84 9.16 23.22 -2.43
N ASP A 85 9.97 22.18 -2.24
CA ASP A 85 10.57 21.44 -3.36
C ASP A 85 9.51 20.72 -4.19
N VAL A 86 8.48 20.13 -3.53
CA VAL A 86 7.35 19.51 -4.23
C VAL A 86 6.55 20.56 -5.00
N MET A 87 6.35 21.76 -4.44
CA MET A 87 5.69 22.84 -5.16
C MET A 87 6.52 23.30 -6.38
N ASN A 88 7.82 23.45 -6.21
CA ASN A 88 8.73 23.78 -7.32
C ASN A 88 8.71 22.72 -8.41
N PHE A 89 8.69 21.42 -8.03
CA PHE A 89 8.52 20.33 -8.99
C PHE A 89 7.23 20.49 -9.80
N LEU A 90 6.13 20.88 -9.18
CA LEU A 90 4.84 21.01 -9.86
C LEU A 90 4.82 22.13 -10.90
N ILE A 91 5.64 23.17 -10.74
CA ILE A 91 5.69 24.34 -11.65
C ILE A 91 6.85 24.33 -12.65
N ASN A 92 7.90 23.54 -12.41
CA ASN A 92 9.06 23.44 -13.31
C ASN A 92 8.86 22.36 -14.41
N ASP A 93 9.88 22.16 -15.27
CA ASP A 93 9.84 21.18 -16.38
C ASP A 93 10.20 19.75 -15.96
N GLU A 94 10.49 19.53 -14.69
CA GLU A 94 10.83 18.19 -14.18
C GLU A 94 9.61 17.25 -14.27
N LYS A 95 9.83 16.04 -14.76
CA LYS A 95 8.72 15.10 -15.08
C LYS A 95 8.45 14.09 -13.99
N VAL A 96 9.46 13.75 -13.19
CA VAL A 96 9.35 12.66 -12.19
C VAL A 96 10.02 13.07 -10.89
N CYS A 97 9.33 12.89 -9.79
CA CYS A 97 9.92 13.00 -8.46
C CYS A 97 9.55 11.81 -7.57
N ILE A 98 10.29 11.66 -6.48
CA ILE A 98 10.02 10.65 -5.46
C ILE A 98 9.82 11.37 -4.12
N ILE A 99 8.75 11.02 -3.41
CA ILE A 99 8.48 11.47 -2.05
C ILE A 99 8.33 10.27 -1.11
N LYS A 100 8.44 10.50 0.19
CA LYS A 100 8.13 9.51 1.23
C LYS A 100 6.66 9.57 1.63
N HIS A 101 6.12 8.48 2.21
CA HIS A 101 4.77 8.49 2.80
C HIS A 101 4.60 9.61 3.82
N SER A 102 5.61 9.87 4.67
CA SER A 102 5.58 10.99 5.63
C SER A 102 5.50 12.37 4.96
N MET A 103 6.05 12.53 3.75
CA MET A 103 5.89 13.77 2.98
C MET A 103 4.48 13.87 2.42
N LEU A 104 3.92 12.79 1.89
CA LEU A 104 2.53 12.76 1.43
C LEU A 104 1.56 13.14 2.56
N GLU A 105 1.79 12.62 3.78
CA GLU A 105 1.02 13.00 4.97
C GLU A 105 1.17 14.49 5.29
N LYS A 106 2.40 15.00 5.30
CA LYS A 106 2.68 16.41 5.54
C LYS A 106 1.97 17.32 4.54
N LEU A 107 2.05 17.00 3.24
CA LEU A 107 1.41 17.79 2.18
C LEU A 107 -0.13 17.77 2.28
N GLY A 108 -0.70 16.62 2.56
CA GLY A 108 -2.16 16.45 2.64
C GLY A 108 -2.80 17.03 3.91
N LEU A 109 -1.99 17.40 4.90
CA LEU A 109 -2.44 18.04 6.15
C LEU A 109 -2.07 19.52 6.22
N ASP A 110 -1.35 20.03 5.25
CA ASP A 110 -0.94 21.43 5.19
C ASP A 110 -1.95 22.25 4.38
N ASP A 111 -2.83 22.96 5.07
CA ASP A 111 -3.86 23.81 4.43
C ASP A 111 -3.26 24.89 3.53
N THR A 112 -2.06 25.38 3.83
CA THR A 112 -1.35 26.36 3.01
C THR A 112 -0.92 25.73 1.70
N PHE A 113 -0.33 24.54 1.76
CA PHE A 113 0.02 23.77 0.58
C PHE A 113 -1.21 23.42 -0.26
N LEU A 114 -2.28 22.91 0.38
CA LEU A 114 -3.53 22.54 -0.29
C LEU A 114 -4.18 23.72 -1.00
N SER A 115 -4.13 24.91 -0.41
CA SER A 115 -4.64 26.14 -1.03
C SER A 115 -3.78 26.57 -2.22
N ALA A 116 -2.45 26.61 -2.05
CA ALA A 116 -1.52 26.97 -3.10
C ALA A 116 -1.57 26.00 -4.29
N ILE A 117 -1.67 24.69 -4.05
CA ILE A 117 -1.73 23.72 -5.14
C ILE A 117 -3.05 23.82 -5.94
N LYS A 118 -4.16 24.14 -5.30
CA LYS A 118 -5.43 24.39 -6.00
C LYS A 118 -5.31 25.57 -6.96
N GLU A 119 -4.62 26.64 -6.54
CA GLU A 119 -4.33 27.79 -7.38
C GLU A 119 -3.42 27.40 -8.56
N VAL A 120 -2.32 26.69 -8.30
CA VAL A 120 -1.41 26.20 -9.35
C VAL A 120 -2.15 25.33 -10.35
N MET A 121 -2.98 24.37 -9.90
CA MET A 121 -3.75 23.49 -10.79
C MET A 121 -4.80 24.24 -11.61
N THR A 122 -5.30 25.37 -11.13
CA THR A 122 -6.26 26.22 -11.87
C THR A 122 -5.57 26.99 -13.00
N HIS A 123 -4.36 27.48 -12.76
CA HIS A 123 -3.63 28.31 -13.73
C HIS A 123 -2.67 27.52 -14.64
N HIS A 124 -2.18 26.39 -14.14
CA HIS A 124 -1.25 25.50 -14.84
C HIS A 124 -1.82 24.10 -14.87
N TYR A 125 -2.81 23.88 -15.75
CA TYR A 125 -3.38 22.55 -15.91
C TYR A 125 -2.29 21.54 -16.27
N GLN A 126 -2.02 20.61 -15.39
CA GLN A 126 -1.07 19.52 -15.58
C GLN A 126 -1.73 18.20 -15.23
N ARG A 127 -1.55 17.22 -16.08
CA ARG A 127 -2.01 15.84 -15.84
C ARG A 127 -0.97 15.12 -15.00
N ILE A 128 -1.29 14.90 -13.73
CA ILE A 128 -0.37 14.29 -12.77
C ILE A 128 -0.81 12.86 -12.48
N ALA A 129 0.14 11.92 -12.52
CA ALA A 129 -0.06 10.58 -11.98
C ALA A 129 0.69 10.41 -10.66
N ILE A 130 0.14 9.60 -9.77
CA ILE A 130 0.84 9.13 -8.58
C ILE A 130 0.96 7.61 -8.57
N VAL A 131 2.15 7.12 -8.21
CA VAL A 131 2.43 5.71 -7.94
C VAL A 131 2.75 5.57 -6.46
N ILE A 132 1.92 4.85 -5.72
CA ILE A 132 2.11 4.66 -4.27
C ILE A 132 2.55 3.23 -4.01
N ASP A 133 3.80 3.06 -3.60
CA ASP A 133 4.35 1.77 -3.20
C ASP A 133 4.00 1.48 -1.73
N GLU A 134 3.83 0.20 -1.40
CA GLU A 134 3.34 -0.27 -0.11
C GLU A 134 2.03 0.43 0.34
N ALA A 135 1.11 0.54 -0.63
CA ALA A 135 -0.15 1.27 -0.47
C ALA A 135 -1.04 0.74 0.67
N HIS A 136 -0.83 -0.51 1.12
CA HIS A 136 -1.51 -1.06 2.29
C HIS A 136 -1.32 -0.21 3.56
N LYS A 137 -0.25 0.59 3.64
CA LYS A 137 -0.03 1.53 4.75
C LYS A 137 -1.05 2.66 4.81
N LEU A 138 -1.67 2.99 3.69
CA LEU A 138 -2.73 3.99 3.59
C LEU A 138 -4.14 3.37 3.65
N SER A 139 -4.26 2.06 3.79
CA SER A 139 -5.55 1.36 3.74
C SER A 139 -6.41 1.49 4.99
N ASN A 140 -5.88 2.07 6.07
CA ASN A 140 -6.69 2.41 7.24
C ASN A 140 -7.38 3.75 7.02
N GLU A 141 -8.68 3.73 6.74
CA GLU A 141 -9.48 4.93 6.43
C GLU A 141 -9.62 5.90 7.62
N GLU A 142 -9.36 5.44 8.84
CA GLU A 142 -9.28 6.28 10.04
C GLU A 142 -7.85 6.81 10.28
N GLY A 143 -6.90 6.39 9.44
CA GLY A 143 -5.50 6.74 9.56
C GLY A 143 -5.16 8.09 8.92
N VAL A 144 -4.19 8.78 9.50
CA VAL A 144 -3.68 10.07 9.04
C VAL A 144 -3.25 10.02 7.57
N GLY A 145 -2.55 8.96 7.16
CA GLY A 145 -2.07 8.82 5.78
C GLY A 145 -3.19 8.67 4.76
N HIS A 146 -4.28 7.97 5.10
CA HIS A 146 -5.46 7.87 4.25
C HIS A 146 -6.11 9.24 4.06
N PHE A 147 -6.40 9.92 5.17
CA PHE A 147 -7.01 11.25 5.16
C PHE A 147 -6.17 12.26 4.37
N ALA A 148 -4.87 12.29 4.61
CA ALA A 148 -3.95 13.17 3.88
C ALA A 148 -3.96 12.90 2.37
N PHE A 149 -3.94 11.64 1.96
CA PHE A 149 -4.04 11.28 0.55
C PHE A 149 -5.37 11.71 -0.06
N MET A 150 -6.49 11.53 0.65
CA MET A 150 -7.81 11.95 0.17
C MET A 150 -7.89 13.47 -0.06
N ASN A 151 -7.23 14.27 0.77
CA ASN A 151 -7.12 15.70 0.57
C ASN A 151 -6.32 16.09 -0.69
N LEU A 152 -5.33 15.27 -1.08
CA LEU A 152 -4.51 15.49 -2.28
C LEU A 152 -5.08 14.84 -3.54
N ARG A 153 -6.07 13.95 -3.40
CA ARG A 153 -6.53 13.10 -4.49
C ARG A 153 -7.00 13.88 -5.74
N PHE A 154 -7.53 15.07 -5.55
CA PHE A 154 -8.00 15.93 -6.65
C PHE A 154 -6.89 16.33 -7.64
N MET A 155 -5.62 16.25 -7.22
CA MET A 155 -4.46 16.57 -8.06
C MET A 155 -4.17 15.50 -9.12
N PHE A 156 -4.68 14.27 -8.92
CA PHE A 156 -4.23 13.12 -9.69
C PHE A 156 -5.29 12.64 -10.69
N GLU A 157 -4.93 12.69 -11.95
CA GLU A 157 -5.72 12.05 -13.01
C GLU A 157 -5.52 10.54 -13.06
N ARG A 158 -4.37 10.07 -12.56
CA ARG A 158 -4.06 8.65 -12.50
C ARG A 158 -3.46 8.28 -11.16
N ILE A 159 -3.99 7.21 -10.58
CA ILE A 159 -3.55 6.68 -9.28
C ILE A 159 -3.22 5.21 -9.47
N SER A 160 -1.97 4.82 -9.20
CA SER A 160 -1.53 3.42 -9.25
C SER A 160 -1.03 3.02 -7.86
N LEU A 161 -1.82 2.23 -7.16
CA LEU A 161 -1.47 1.68 -5.85
C LEU A 161 -0.70 0.38 -6.04
N HIS A 162 0.46 0.25 -5.41
CA HIS A 162 1.29 -0.95 -5.47
C HIS A 162 1.44 -1.55 -4.09
N THR A 163 1.19 -2.84 -3.95
CA THR A 163 1.42 -3.58 -2.69
C THR A 163 1.70 -5.05 -2.94
N ALA A 164 2.40 -5.70 -2.03
CA ALA A 164 2.50 -7.16 -2.01
C ALA A 164 1.39 -7.79 -1.15
N THR A 165 0.86 -7.02 -0.20
CA THR A 165 -0.09 -7.49 0.81
C THR A 165 -1.29 -6.54 0.83
N PRO A 166 -2.29 -6.74 -0.07
CA PRO A 166 -3.49 -5.90 -0.09
C PRO A 166 -4.30 -6.01 1.21
N TYR A 167 -4.13 -7.11 1.92
CA TYR A 167 -4.62 -7.29 3.29
C TYR A 167 -3.62 -8.15 4.08
N SER A 168 -3.38 -7.85 5.34
CA SER A 168 -2.47 -8.59 6.21
C SER A 168 -3.19 -9.33 7.34
N SER A 169 -4.15 -8.69 7.96
CA SER A 169 -4.88 -9.25 9.11
C SER A 169 -6.40 -9.20 8.95
N CYS A 170 -6.92 -8.38 8.06
CA CYS A 170 -8.34 -8.15 7.97
C CYS A 170 -8.76 -7.69 6.58
N LEU A 171 -9.89 -8.24 6.13
CA LEU A 171 -10.51 -7.90 4.85
C LEU A 171 -10.88 -6.39 4.75
N SER A 172 -11.09 -5.71 5.87
CA SER A 172 -11.38 -4.27 5.89
C SER A 172 -10.28 -3.40 5.26
N GLN A 173 -9.03 -3.87 5.23
CA GLN A 173 -7.94 -3.16 4.55
C GLN A 173 -8.18 -3.05 3.03
N ILE A 174 -8.89 -4.01 2.45
CA ILE A 174 -9.30 -3.97 1.04
C ILE A 174 -10.26 -2.81 0.81
N TYR A 175 -11.22 -2.57 1.75
CA TYR A 175 -12.08 -1.41 1.66
C TYR A 175 -11.29 -0.11 1.55
N GLY A 176 -10.33 0.11 2.44
CA GLY A 176 -9.50 1.31 2.40
C GLY A 176 -8.72 1.47 1.09
N LEU A 177 -8.22 0.39 0.49
CA LEU A 177 -7.57 0.45 -0.83
C LEU A 177 -8.56 0.80 -1.95
N ILE A 178 -9.79 0.28 -1.90
CA ILE A 178 -10.85 0.63 -2.85
C ILE A 178 -11.21 2.11 -2.70
N ASP A 179 -11.35 2.58 -1.47
CA ASP A 179 -11.75 3.96 -1.15
C ASP A 179 -10.71 4.98 -1.62
N LEU A 180 -9.40 4.67 -1.51
CA LEU A 180 -8.33 5.52 -2.04
C LEU A 180 -8.46 5.78 -3.56
N ILE A 181 -8.93 4.81 -4.34
CA ILE A 181 -9.00 4.90 -5.80
C ILE A 181 -10.40 5.16 -6.34
N TYR A 182 -11.42 4.63 -5.66
CA TYR A 182 -12.83 4.75 -6.06
C TYR A 182 -13.74 5.10 -4.86
N PRO A 183 -13.55 6.28 -4.23
CA PRO A 183 -14.31 6.66 -3.04
C PRO A 183 -15.81 6.69 -3.34
N GLY A 184 -16.59 5.96 -2.54
CA GLY A 184 -18.04 5.88 -2.64
C GLY A 184 -18.61 5.14 -3.87
N MET A 185 -17.77 4.65 -4.79
CA MET A 185 -18.24 4.06 -6.07
C MET A 185 -18.76 2.62 -5.89
N TYR A 186 -18.02 1.78 -5.19
CA TYR A 186 -18.38 0.37 -4.98
C TYR A 186 -19.10 0.14 -3.67
N TYR A 187 -18.74 0.90 -2.66
CA TYR A 187 -19.34 0.91 -1.33
C TYR A 187 -19.50 2.35 -0.90
N ALA A 188 -20.70 2.75 -0.47
CA ALA A 188 -20.94 4.13 -0.07
C ALA A 188 -20.06 4.54 1.14
N ASN A 189 -19.76 3.58 2.01
CA ASN A 189 -18.88 3.75 3.16
C ASN A 189 -18.42 2.37 3.70
N LYS A 190 -17.51 2.38 4.69
CA LYS A 190 -17.01 1.17 5.38
C LYS A 190 -18.12 0.29 5.95
N ARG A 191 -19.20 0.89 6.49
CA ARG A 191 -20.31 0.14 7.08
C ARG A 191 -21.02 -0.72 6.04
N ASP A 192 -21.16 -0.22 4.82
CA ASP A 192 -21.80 -0.97 3.74
C ASP A 192 -20.92 -2.13 3.26
N PHE A 193 -19.60 -1.91 3.18
CA PHE A 193 -18.64 -2.98 2.93
C PHE A 193 -18.70 -4.07 4.01
N PHE A 194 -18.75 -3.68 5.29
CA PHE A 194 -18.84 -4.62 6.40
C PHE A 194 -20.12 -5.42 6.36
N LYS A 195 -21.28 -4.78 6.13
CA LYS A 195 -22.56 -5.48 6.02
C LYS A 195 -22.57 -6.56 4.92
N GLN A 196 -21.84 -6.32 3.83
CA GLN A 196 -21.80 -7.26 2.71
C GLN A 196 -20.78 -8.35 2.90
N HIS A 197 -19.63 -8.04 3.50
CA HIS A 197 -18.46 -8.94 3.43
C HIS A 197 -17.96 -9.44 4.78
N ILE A 198 -18.36 -8.84 5.90
CA ILE A 198 -17.77 -9.16 7.21
C ILE A 198 -18.87 -9.38 8.24
N GLU A 199 -18.90 -10.55 8.83
CA GLU A 199 -19.72 -10.82 10.01
C GLU A 199 -18.91 -10.55 11.27
N GLU A 200 -19.41 -9.66 12.14
CA GLU A 200 -18.81 -9.32 13.43
C GLU A 200 -19.63 -9.93 14.58
N ARG A 201 -18.95 -10.64 15.47
CA ARG A 201 -19.51 -11.08 16.74
C ARG A 201 -19.16 -10.05 17.82
N ILE A 202 -20.20 -9.55 18.51
CA ILE A 202 -20.02 -8.64 19.63
C ILE A 202 -19.94 -9.46 20.91
N ILE A 203 -18.80 -9.40 21.58
CA ILE A 203 -18.61 -10.02 22.89
C ILE A 203 -18.92 -8.97 23.95
N ARG A 204 -19.85 -9.29 24.84
CA ARG A 204 -20.29 -8.42 25.93
C ARG A 204 -19.90 -9.02 27.27
N ASP A 205 -19.64 -8.16 28.22
CA ASP A 205 -19.50 -8.54 29.62
C ASP A 205 -20.82 -9.16 30.12
N PRO A 206 -20.81 -10.37 30.67
CA PRO A 206 -22.03 -11.05 31.11
C PRO A 206 -22.74 -10.37 32.28
N LYS A 207 -22.06 -9.53 33.06
CA LYS A 207 -22.61 -8.84 34.22
C LYS A 207 -23.10 -7.43 33.89
N THR A 208 -22.28 -6.68 33.10
CA THR A 208 -22.55 -5.25 32.83
C THR A 208 -23.16 -5.02 31.44
N TYR A 209 -23.25 -6.05 30.60
CA TYR A 209 -23.65 -5.99 29.18
C TYR A 209 -22.86 -5.00 28.33
N LYS A 210 -21.76 -4.44 28.86
CA LYS A 210 -20.87 -3.57 28.08
C LYS A 210 -20.15 -4.36 27.00
N VAL A 211 -19.95 -3.73 25.85
CA VAL A 211 -19.19 -4.32 24.76
C VAL A 211 -17.73 -4.41 25.18
N LEU A 212 -17.19 -5.62 25.29
CA LEU A 212 -15.79 -5.88 25.62
C LEU A 212 -14.94 -5.80 24.37
N ARG A 213 -15.36 -6.49 23.29
CA ARG A 213 -14.67 -6.49 22.01
C ARG A 213 -15.61 -6.90 20.88
N LYS A 214 -15.19 -6.61 19.65
CA LYS A 214 -15.79 -7.13 18.43
C LYS A 214 -14.81 -8.09 17.77
N GLU A 215 -15.27 -9.27 17.42
CA GLU A 215 -14.48 -10.28 16.68
C GLU A 215 -15.07 -10.45 15.30
N LYS A 216 -14.20 -10.50 14.29
CA LYS A 216 -14.60 -10.86 12.93
C LYS A 216 -14.65 -12.37 12.83
N VAL A 217 -15.82 -12.92 12.57
CA VAL A 217 -16.07 -14.36 12.67
C VAL A 217 -16.08 -15.01 11.30
N MET A 218 -16.62 -14.33 10.28
CA MET A 218 -16.78 -14.90 8.96
C MET A 218 -16.72 -13.84 7.87
N TYR A 219 -16.34 -14.25 6.67
CA TYR A 219 -16.36 -13.41 5.48
C TYR A 219 -17.37 -13.95 4.47
N HIS A 220 -18.16 -13.04 3.90
CA HIS A 220 -19.21 -13.35 2.95
C HIS A 220 -18.96 -12.73 1.59
N HIS A 221 -19.63 -13.23 0.55
CA HIS A 221 -19.60 -12.67 -0.81
C HIS A 221 -18.19 -12.43 -1.36
N LEU A 222 -17.25 -13.32 -1.04
CA LEU A 222 -15.85 -13.19 -1.45
C LEU A 222 -15.69 -13.28 -2.98
N LYS A 223 -16.60 -14.00 -3.66
CA LYS A 223 -16.59 -14.10 -5.11
C LYS A 223 -16.90 -12.74 -5.75
N GLU A 224 -17.95 -12.09 -5.31
CA GLU A 224 -18.36 -10.77 -5.79
C GLU A 224 -17.30 -9.71 -5.47
N LEU A 225 -16.68 -9.77 -4.28
CA LEU A 225 -15.56 -8.90 -3.92
C LEU A 225 -14.38 -9.11 -4.87
N ARG A 226 -14.04 -10.36 -5.18
CA ARG A 226 -12.98 -10.70 -6.12
C ARG A 226 -13.28 -10.18 -7.52
N GLU A 227 -14.48 -10.40 -8.03
CA GLU A 227 -14.93 -9.89 -9.33
C GLU A 227 -14.88 -8.36 -9.40
N THR A 228 -15.20 -7.68 -8.29
CA THR A 228 -15.07 -6.24 -8.17
C THR A 228 -13.61 -5.80 -8.23
N LEU A 229 -12.73 -6.45 -7.48
CA LEU A 229 -11.30 -6.16 -7.49
C LEU A 229 -10.67 -6.42 -8.86
N GLU A 230 -11.02 -7.50 -9.54
CA GLU A 230 -10.48 -7.85 -10.85
C GLU A 230 -10.71 -6.80 -11.93
N LYS A 231 -11.70 -5.92 -11.77
CA LYS A 231 -11.96 -4.80 -12.70
C LYS A 231 -10.80 -3.80 -12.77
N PHE A 232 -10.11 -3.56 -11.65
CA PHE A 232 -9.05 -2.55 -11.55
C PHE A 232 -7.75 -3.05 -10.90
N THR A 233 -7.68 -4.32 -10.50
CA THR A 233 -6.51 -4.90 -9.83
C THR A 233 -5.80 -5.90 -10.73
N TYR A 234 -4.49 -5.85 -10.76
CA TYR A 234 -3.64 -6.91 -11.29
C TYR A 234 -3.02 -7.70 -10.14
N PHE A 235 -3.21 -9.01 -10.15
CA PHE A 235 -2.66 -9.93 -9.13
C PHE A 235 -1.58 -10.82 -9.72
N TYR A 236 -0.44 -10.93 -9.05
CA TYR A 236 0.61 -11.89 -9.38
C TYR A 236 1.27 -12.45 -8.11
N TYR A 237 0.87 -13.66 -7.76
CA TYR A 237 1.39 -14.44 -6.65
C TYR A 237 1.79 -15.83 -7.16
N PRO A 238 3.00 -16.00 -7.70
CA PRO A 238 3.46 -17.31 -8.12
C PRO A 238 3.58 -18.24 -6.92
N PRO A 239 3.47 -19.56 -7.11
CA PRO A 239 3.77 -20.52 -6.06
C PRO A 239 5.14 -20.23 -5.45
N ILE A 240 5.21 -20.25 -4.13
CA ILE A 240 6.48 -20.08 -3.41
C ILE A 240 7.06 -21.49 -3.28
N ASP A 241 8.20 -21.72 -3.90
CA ASP A 241 9.02 -22.90 -3.66
C ASP A 241 9.73 -22.70 -2.31
N LEU A 242 9.08 -23.12 -1.24
CA LEU A 242 9.61 -23.01 0.11
C LEU A 242 10.35 -24.31 0.41
N HIS A 243 11.69 -24.26 0.35
CA HIS A 243 12.52 -25.26 0.96
C HIS A 243 12.49 -25.08 2.49
N PHE A 244 11.55 -25.75 3.14
CA PHE A 244 11.50 -25.79 4.61
C PHE A 244 12.63 -26.66 5.13
N LYS A 245 13.55 -26.09 5.90
CA LYS A 245 14.34 -26.85 6.86
C LYS A 245 13.51 -26.94 8.13
N THR A 246 12.89 -28.09 8.34
CA THR A 246 12.15 -28.34 9.58
C THR A 246 13.16 -28.65 10.67
N TYR A 247 13.29 -27.78 11.64
CA TYR A 247 14.03 -28.07 12.88
C TYR A 247 13.00 -28.60 13.89
N HIS A 248 13.11 -29.88 14.23
CA HIS A 248 12.32 -30.45 15.31
C HIS A 248 13.03 -30.14 16.62
N THR A 249 12.60 -29.10 17.32
CA THR A 249 12.95 -28.87 18.71
C THR A 249 11.91 -29.61 19.55
N ARG A 250 12.34 -30.60 20.33
CA ARG A 250 11.49 -31.19 21.35
C ARG A 250 11.54 -30.24 22.55
N LEU A 251 10.40 -29.67 22.90
CA LEU A 251 10.23 -29.04 24.21
C LEU A 251 10.42 -30.12 25.27
N LYS A 252 11.24 -29.87 26.27
CA LYS A 252 11.44 -30.79 27.39
C LYS A 252 10.17 -30.91 28.25
N ASP A 253 9.42 -29.81 28.34
CA ASP A 253 8.13 -29.73 29.00
C ASP A 253 7.17 -28.86 28.16
N TYR A 254 5.91 -29.25 28.09
CA TYR A 254 4.85 -28.49 27.40
C TYR A 254 4.17 -27.51 28.35
N THR A 255 4.33 -27.66 29.66
CA THR A 255 3.66 -26.86 30.68
C THR A 255 4.03 -25.37 30.54
N ASP A 256 5.32 -25.08 30.35
CA ASP A 256 5.83 -23.72 30.16
C ASP A 256 5.40 -23.09 28.84
N TYR A 257 5.32 -23.91 27.79
CA TYR A 257 4.81 -23.46 26.49
C TYR A 257 3.33 -23.08 26.55
N ASP A 258 2.52 -23.91 27.21
CA ASP A 258 1.10 -23.64 27.39
C ASP A 258 0.90 -22.39 28.28
N ALA A 259 1.69 -22.24 29.35
CA ALA A 259 1.69 -21.06 30.21
C ALA A 259 2.10 -19.78 29.47
N LEU A 260 3.09 -19.86 28.58
CA LEU A 260 3.50 -18.75 27.69
C LEU A 260 2.40 -18.39 26.70
N CYS A 261 1.75 -19.39 26.07
CA CYS A 261 0.65 -19.20 25.14
C CYS A 261 -0.59 -18.59 25.81
N MET A 262 -0.82 -18.91 27.08
CA MET A 262 -1.89 -18.35 27.90
C MET A 262 -1.53 -16.95 28.47
N GLY A 263 -0.30 -16.48 28.30
CA GLY A 263 0.18 -15.21 28.83
C GLY A 263 0.40 -15.23 30.36
N ILE A 264 0.61 -16.40 30.93
CA ILE A 264 0.87 -16.60 32.36
C ILE A 264 2.36 -16.44 32.66
N LEU A 265 3.25 -16.83 31.71
CA LEU A 265 4.70 -16.66 31.79
C LEU A 265 5.16 -15.65 30.71
N SER A 266 6.12 -14.81 31.05
CA SER A 266 6.83 -13.95 30.15
C SER A 266 8.06 -14.63 29.55
N LYS A 267 8.63 -14.10 28.47
CA LYS A 267 9.91 -14.61 27.93
C LYS A 267 11.09 -14.42 28.90
N GLU A 268 10.96 -13.52 29.84
CA GLU A 268 11.97 -13.20 30.85
C GLU A 268 11.94 -14.23 32.00
N ASP A 269 10.75 -14.76 32.32
CA ASP A 269 10.61 -15.82 33.33
C ASP A 269 11.28 -17.12 32.88
N LEU A 270 11.20 -17.47 31.61
CA LEU A 270 11.85 -18.67 31.05
C LEU A 270 13.37 -18.54 30.93
N ALA A 271 13.90 -17.31 30.75
CA ALA A 271 15.33 -17.07 30.69
C ALA A 271 16.04 -17.12 32.05
N SER A 272 15.31 -17.03 33.17
CA SER A 272 15.87 -17.08 34.52
C SER A 272 16.12 -18.51 35.02
N GLU A 273 15.35 -19.49 34.52
CA GLU A 273 15.51 -20.90 34.94
C GLU A 273 16.73 -21.58 34.28
N ASP A 274 17.13 -21.15 33.05
CA ASP A 274 18.32 -21.72 32.39
C ASP A 274 19.66 -21.33 33.04
N ASN A 275 19.66 -20.43 34.05
CA ASN A 275 20.87 -20.00 34.74
C ASN A 275 21.06 -20.67 36.10
N GLU A 276 20.13 -21.50 36.59
CA GLU A 276 20.27 -22.20 37.86
C GLU A 276 20.82 -23.64 37.75
N ASP A 277 20.96 -24.17 36.53
CA ASP A 277 21.45 -25.53 36.25
C ASP A 277 22.87 -25.59 35.65
N ASN A 278 23.74 -24.58 35.93
CA ASN A 278 25.17 -24.64 35.56
C ASN A 278 26.07 -24.47 36.80
#